data_54585a0483f0383122343973fb6d3645
#
_entry.id   54585a0483f0383122343973fb6d3645
#
_cell.length_a   1.000
_cell.length_b   1.000
_cell.length_c   1.000
_cell.angle_alpha   90.00
_cell.angle_beta   90.00
_cell.angle_gamma   90.00
#
_symmetry.space_group_name_H-M   'P 1'
#
loop_
_entity.id
_entity.type
_entity.pdbx_description
1 polymer ?
#
loop_
_entity_poly.entity_id
_entity_poly.type
_entity_poly.pdbx_seq_one_letter_code
_entity_poly.pdbx_strand_id
1 'polypeptide(L)'
;MISDSDSGDKMYANGSLLDDLIFYVYAGQNCKMILLGDTAQLPPVNMDISPALDIDSLSLHYDKEVKSIELDEVMRQEENSGILFNATELRDLLKDELYDTFQFKLKGFKDIIRLTDGYDIQDAINSAYSNYSIEDTAFIVRSNKRANQYNQQIRTRILDKESELSTGDFLMVVKNNYFWLKETDEAGFIANGDIIEVLELFGIMELYGFKFAKVKIRMVDYPNQIPFETILLLDTITSESPSLTYEESNRLYQEVMKDYENETTKYKRFQKVKENEFFNALQVKFSYAITCHKSQGGQWNTVFIEQPYLPEGINRDYVRWLYTAITRAKDKLYLIGFKEEYFEE
;
A
#
# COMPACT_ATOMS: atom_id res chain seq x y z
N MET A 1 1.38 5.11 8.16
CA MET A 1 0.54 5.18 9.39
C MET A 1 1.39 4.83 10.59
N ILE A 2 1.27 5.59 11.67
CA ILE A 2 1.94 5.30 12.94
C ILE A 2 1.06 4.29 13.70
N SER A 3 1.63 3.14 14.04
CA SER A 3 0.96 2.06 14.79
C SER A 3 1.72 1.79 16.07
N ASP A 4 1.01 1.30 17.07
CA ASP A 4 1.57 0.74 18.31
C ASP A 4 1.92 -0.74 18.17
N SER A 5 2.51 -1.16 17.04
CA SER A 5 2.84 -2.56 16.89
C SER A 5 3.89 -2.96 17.91
N ASP A 6 3.42 -3.49 19.00
CA ASP A 6 4.18 -4.32 19.93
C ASP A 6 4.49 -5.65 19.22
N SER A 7 5.26 -5.57 18.13
CA SER A 7 5.95 -6.73 17.60
C SER A 7 7.04 -7.02 18.61
N GLY A 8 6.90 -8.07 19.39
CA GLY A 8 7.74 -8.46 20.54
C GLY A 8 9.26 -8.52 20.31
N ASP A 9 9.73 -7.91 19.25
CA ASP A 9 11.11 -7.52 18.99
C ASP A 9 11.29 -6.08 19.48
N LYS A 10 12.33 -5.84 20.27
CA LYS A 10 12.82 -4.55 20.72
C LYS A 10 13.27 -3.66 19.55
N MET A 11 12.35 -3.38 18.63
CA MET A 11 12.61 -2.61 17.41
C MET A 11 12.71 -1.11 17.73
N TYR A 12 11.99 -0.66 18.76
CA TYR A 12 11.94 0.73 19.19
C TYR A 12 12.56 0.89 20.58
N ALA A 13 13.42 1.88 20.75
CA ALA A 13 14.19 2.09 21.98
C ALA A 13 13.28 2.50 23.16
N ASN A 14 12.20 3.25 22.89
CA ASN A 14 11.30 3.81 23.90
C ASN A 14 9.92 3.12 23.94
N GLY A 15 9.73 2.02 23.23
CA GLY A 15 8.50 1.21 23.24
C GLY A 15 7.72 1.24 21.92
N SER A 16 7.48 2.39 21.34
CA SER A 16 6.78 2.53 20.06
C SER A 16 7.49 3.49 19.12
N LEU A 17 7.12 3.46 17.83
CA LEU A 17 7.60 4.45 16.85
C LEU A 17 7.21 5.88 17.26
N LEU A 18 6.02 6.08 17.82
CA LEU A 18 5.56 7.39 18.27
C LEU A 18 6.39 7.90 19.45
N ASP A 19 6.71 7.02 20.40
CA ASP A 19 7.58 7.35 21.55
C ASP A 19 8.96 7.79 21.07
N ASP A 20 9.58 7.01 20.17
CA ASP A 20 10.90 7.34 19.61
C ASP A 20 10.87 8.66 18.84
N LEU A 21 9.81 8.91 18.05
CA LEU A 21 9.64 10.15 17.29
C LEU A 21 9.49 11.37 18.23
N ILE A 22 8.65 11.27 19.25
CA ILE A 22 8.42 12.34 20.22
C ILE A 22 9.70 12.60 21.00
N PHE A 23 10.37 11.57 21.48
CA PHE A 23 11.64 11.69 22.18
C PHE A 23 12.68 12.39 21.30
N TYR A 24 12.84 11.97 20.05
CA TYR A 24 13.78 12.57 19.11
C TYR A 24 13.51 14.06 18.86
N VAL A 25 12.24 14.41 18.57
CA VAL A 25 11.87 15.80 18.26
C VAL A 25 12.08 16.72 19.46
N TYR A 26 11.65 16.29 20.66
CA TYR A 26 11.70 17.12 21.85
C TYR A 26 13.05 17.05 22.58
N ALA A 27 14.00 16.21 22.16
CA ALA A 27 15.41 16.33 22.54
C ALA A 27 16.08 17.55 21.90
N GLY A 28 15.52 18.09 20.81
CA GLY A 28 15.98 19.31 20.17
C GLY A 28 15.54 20.58 20.90
N GLN A 29 16.23 21.70 20.66
CA GLN A 29 15.87 23.00 21.25
C GLN A 29 14.78 23.69 20.39
N ASN A 30 13.71 24.13 21.03
CA ASN A 30 12.58 24.84 20.39
C ASN A 30 11.93 24.07 19.23
N CYS A 31 11.99 22.75 19.24
CA CYS A 31 11.34 21.91 18.23
C CYS A 31 9.84 21.79 18.54
N LYS A 32 9.05 21.74 17.46
CA LYS A 32 7.61 21.47 17.50
C LYS A 32 7.29 20.34 16.53
N MET A 33 6.25 19.60 16.81
CA MET A 33 5.78 18.51 15.96
C MET A 33 4.37 18.81 15.48
N ILE A 34 4.10 18.49 14.20
CA ILE A 34 2.76 18.52 13.61
C ILE A 34 2.46 17.10 13.16
N LEU A 35 1.36 16.54 13.66
CA LEU A 35 0.82 15.25 13.27
C LEU A 35 -0.37 15.49 12.35
N LEU A 36 -0.33 14.92 11.15
CA LEU A 36 -1.37 15.05 10.14
C LEU A 36 -2.02 13.68 9.91
N GLY A 37 -3.35 13.65 9.79
CA GLY A 37 -4.07 12.42 9.50
C GLY A 37 -5.55 12.67 9.26
N ASP A 38 -6.26 11.59 8.93
CA ASP A 38 -7.68 11.58 8.65
C ASP A 38 -8.31 10.38 9.37
N THR A 39 -9.13 10.66 10.38
CA THR A 39 -9.79 9.65 11.22
C THR A 39 -10.92 8.91 10.50
N ALA A 40 -11.39 9.42 9.36
CA ALA A 40 -12.35 8.76 8.49
C ALA A 40 -11.68 7.68 7.61
N GLN A 41 -10.35 7.74 7.38
CA GLN A 41 -9.62 6.69 6.67
C GLN A 41 -9.40 5.47 7.55
N LEU A 42 -8.95 4.37 6.90
CA LEU A 42 -8.56 3.16 7.62
C LEU A 42 -7.46 3.46 8.64
N PRO A 43 -7.64 3.04 9.90
CA PRO A 43 -6.60 3.12 10.91
C PRO A 43 -5.49 2.09 10.65
N PRO A 44 -4.40 2.09 11.43
CA PRO A 44 -3.44 0.99 11.44
C PRO A 44 -4.14 -0.35 11.72
N VAL A 45 -3.60 -1.43 11.15
CA VAL A 45 -4.17 -2.77 11.30
C VAL A 45 -4.31 -3.14 12.78
N ASN A 46 -5.46 -3.69 13.17
CA ASN A 46 -5.84 -4.04 14.55
C ASN A 46 -5.97 -2.86 15.52
N MET A 47 -6.21 -1.65 15.02
CA MET A 47 -6.43 -0.46 15.85
C MET A 47 -7.71 0.26 15.43
N ASP A 48 -8.37 0.92 16.37
CA ASP A 48 -9.55 1.75 16.12
C ASP A 48 -9.18 3.18 15.66
N ILE A 49 -8.03 3.68 16.10
CA ILE A 49 -7.46 4.98 15.72
C ILE A 49 -5.94 4.90 15.74
N SER A 50 -5.28 5.71 14.94
CA SER A 50 -3.82 5.87 15.06
C SER A 50 -3.48 6.59 16.37
N PRO A 51 -2.51 6.10 17.17
CA PRO A 51 -2.07 6.78 18.39
C PRO A 51 -1.63 8.24 18.16
N ALA A 52 -1.13 8.52 16.97
CA ALA A 52 -0.73 9.86 16.55
C ALA A 52 -1.90 10.83 16.33
N LEU A 53 -3.16 10.34 16.31
CA LEU A 53 -4.38 11.12 16.13
C LEU A 53 -5.29 11.07 17.38
N ASP A 54 -4.90 10.34 18.41
CA ASP A 54 -5.60 10.29 19.68
C ASP A 54 -5.13 11.43 20.59
N ILE A 55 -5.90 12.54 20.59
CA ILE A 55 -5.54 13.79 21.27
C ILE A 55 -5.47 13.59 22.78
N ASP A 56 -6.38 12.81 23.35
CA ASP A 56 -6.46 12.58 24.80
C ASP A 56 -5.24 11.75 25.25
N SER A 57 -4.94 10.68 24.53
CA SER A 57 -3.75 9.87 24.79
C SER A 57 -2.46 10.66 24.61
N LEU A 58 -2.33 11.48 23.56
CA LEU A 58 -1.17 12.33 23.36
C LEU A 58 -0.95 13.32 24.50
N SER A 59 -2.02 13.98 24.96
CA SER A 59 -1.95 14.97 26.05
C SER A 59 -1.56 14.33 27.37
N LEU A 60 -2.17 13.18 27.69
CA LEU A 60 -1.95 12.47 28.95
C LEU A 60 -0.59 11.78 29.03
N HIS A 61 -0.16 11.14 27.92
CA HIS A 61 1.03 10.28 27.92
C HIS A 61 2.34 11.07 27.87
N TYR A 62 2.32 12.19 27.14
CA TYR A 62 3.55 12.93 26.85
C TYR A 62 3.65 14.26 27.61
N ASP A 63 2.69 14.61 28.45
CA ASP A 63 2.67 15.88 29.20
C ASP A 63 2.99 17.09 28.29
N LYS A 64 2.34 17.14 27.13
CA LYS A 64 2.50 18.20 26.12
C LYS A 64 1.19 18.90 25.85
N GLU A 65 1.25 20.22 25.60
CA GLU A 65 0.11 20.96 25.10
C GLU A 65 -0.18 20.52 23.65
N VAL A 66 -1.30 19.84 23.43
CA VAL A 66 -1.76 19.40 22.11
C VAL A 66 -2.89 20.31 21.64
N LYS A 67 -2.75 20.87 20.42
CA LYS A 67 -3.78 21.65 19.74
C LYS A 67 -4.25 20.89 18.52
N SER A 68 -5.56 20.68 18.41
CA SER A 68 -6.18 20.07 17.25
C SER A 68 -6.88 21.12 16.40
N ILE A 69 -6.72 20.96 15.08
CA ILE A 69 -7.46 21.75 14.08
C ILE A 69 -8.01 20.74 13.07
N GLU A 70 -9.32 20.74 12.89
CA GLU A 70 -9.97 19.97 11.83
C GLU A 70 -10.08 20.83 10.57
N LEU A 71 -9.63 20.25 9.43
CA LEU A 71 -9.79 20.84 8.10
C LEU A 71 -10.98 20.17 7.44
N ASP A 72 -12.03 20.92 7.15
CA ASP A 72 -13.30 20.44 6.60
C ASP A 72 -13.51 20.80 5.12
N GLU A 73 -12.71 21.74 4.58
CA GLU A 73 -12.79 22.14 3.19
C GLU A 73 -11.99 21.19 2.27
N VAL A 74 -12.66 20.64 1.24
CA VAL A 74 -12.04 19.74 0.26
C VAL A 74 -11.59 20.51 -0.98
N MET A 75 -10.29 20.60 -1.19
CA MET A 75 -9.67 21.38 -2.29
C MET A 75 -9.36 20.57 -3.56
N ARG A 76 -9.62 19.26 -3.59
CA ARG A 76 -9.03 18.36 -4.60
C ARG A 76 -9.94 17.98 -5.77
N GLN A 77 -11.24 18.24 -5.67
CA GLN A 77 -12.21 17.81 -6.66
C GLN A 77 -13.12 18.96 -7.05
N GLU A 78 -13.67 18.92 -8.28
CA GLU A 78 -14.62 19.90 -8.75
C GLU A 78 -15.93 19.85 -7.93
N GLU A 79 -16.59 21.00 -7.76
CA GLU A 79 -17.86 21.11 -7.00
C GLU A 79 -18.97 20.15 -7.48
N ASN A 80 -18.88 19.65 -8.73
CA ASN A 80 -19.82 18.71 -9.33
C ASN A 80 -19.30 17.25 -9.39
N SER A 81 -18.37 16.87 -8.54
CA SER A 81 -17.82 15.51 -8.49
C SER A 81 -18.72 14.57 -7.68
N GLY A 82 -19.13 13.47 -8.30
CA GLY A 82 -19.83 12.38 -7.63
C GLY A 82 -18.91 11.61 -6.67
N ILE A 83 -17.61 11.56 -6.94
CA ILE A 83 -16.60 10.99 -6.05
C ILE A 83 -16.57 11.79 -4.75
N LEU A 84 -16.47 13.12 -4.84
CA LEU A 84 -16.46 14.00 -3.68
C LEU A 84 -17.78 13.91 -2.90
N PHE A 85 -18.92 13.96 -3.59
CA PHE A 85 -20.23 13.86 -2.97
C PHE A 85 -20.35 12.60 -2.12
N ASN A 86 -20.12 11.42 -2.72
CA ASN A 86 -20.24 10.15 -2.02
C ASN A 86 -19.19 9.96 -0.91
N ALA A 87 -17.98 10.52 -1.08
CA ALA A 87 -16.96 10.50 -0.03
C ALA A 87 -17.37 11.37 1.19
N THR A 88 -18.01 12.53 0.95
CA THR A 88 -18.51 13.40 2.02
C THR A 88 -19.62 12.71 2.79
N GLU A 89 -20.60 12.11 2.10
CA GLU A 89 -21.66 11.33 2.75
C GLU A 89 -21.10 10.21 3.66
N LEU A 90 -20.10 9.45 3.17
CA LEU A 90 -19.45 8.42 4.00
C LEU A 90 -18.76 9.01 5.25
N ARG A 91 -18.16 10.19 5.12
CA ARG A 91 -17.52 10.88 6.25
C ARG A 91 -18.55 11.34 7.29
N ASP A 92 -19.68 11.86 6.83
CA ASP A 92 -20.77 12.29 7.70
C ASP A 92 -21.40 11.10 8.44
N LEU A 93 -21.62 9.97 7.74
CA LEU A 93 -22.08 8.73 8.37
C LEU A 93 -21.12 8.20 9.44
N LEU A 94 -19.80 8.33 9.21
CA LEU A 94 -18.79 7.97 10.22
C LEU A 94 -18.86 8.87 11.45
N LYS A 95 -19.15 10.15 11.26
CA LYS A 95 -19.30 11.13 12.33
C LYS A 95 -20.58 10.91 13.13
N ASP A 96 -21.68 10.56 12.45
CA ASP A 96 -22.99 10.34 13.04
C ASP A 96 -23.21 8.90 13.52
N GLU A 97 -22.23 7.99 13.28
CA GLU A 97 -22.28 6.56 13.61
C GLU A 97 -23.45 5.79 12.94
N LEU A 98 -23.88 6.24 11.76
CA LEU A 98 -24.98 5.69 10.96
C LEU A 98 -24.47 4.88 9.76
N TYR A 99 -23.94 3.67 9.98
CA TYR A 99 -23.17 2.94 8.97
C TYR A 99 -24.01 2.23 7.90
N ASP A 100 -25.20 1.77 8.20
CA ASP A 100 -26.04 0.90 7.38
C ASP A 100 -26.98 1.64 6.43
N THR A 101 -26.97 2.96 6.43
CA THR A 101 -27.85 3.81 5.62
C THR A 101 -27.24 4.31 4.33
N PHE A 102 -25.96 4.02 4.07
CA PHE A 102 -25.25 4.54 2.91
C PHE A 102 -25.76 3.97 1.59
N GLN A 103 -26.05 4.85 0.66
CA GLN A 103 -26.33 4.53 -0.75
C GLN A 103 -25.53 5.47 -1.67
N PHE A 104 -24.94 4.90 -2.72
CA PHE A 104 -24.26 5.69 -3.73
C PHE A 104 -25.23 6.53 -4.54
N LYS A 105 -24.93 7.78 -4.73
CA LYS A 105 -25.60 8.66 -5.67
C LYS A 105 -24.80 8.74 -6.97
N LEU A 106 -25.36 8.20 -8.03
CA LEU A 106 -24.73 8.21 -9.37
C LEU A 106 -25.39 9.23 -10.31
N LYS A 107 -26.70 9.49 -10.13
CA LYS A 107 -27.49 10.34 -11.01
C LYS A 107 -26.97 11.79 -11.04
N GLY A 108 -26.61 12.26 -12.20
CA GLY A 108 -26.08 13.61 -12.41
C GLY A 108 -24.54 13.69 -12.42
N PHE A 109 -23.85 12.63 -12.06
CA PHE A 109 -22.39 12.55 -12.05
C PHE A 109 -21.85 11.71 -13.21
N LYS A 110 -20.67 12.08 -13.72
CA LYS A 110 -20.00 11.39 -14.85
C LYS A 110 -18.70 10.71 -14.42
N ASP A 111 -18.23 11.00 -13.23
CA ASP A 111 -16.95 10.56 -12.66
C ASP A 111 -17.09 9.28 -11.83
N ILE A 112 -18.30 8.86 -11.47
CA ILE A 112 -18.59 7.63 -10.74
C ILE A 112 -19.54 6.75 -11.55
N ILE A 113 -19.13 5.50 -11.79
CA ILE A 113 -19.82 4.59 -12.71
C ILE A 113 -19.93 3.20 -12.07
N ARG A 114 -21.14 2.65 -12.05
CA ARG A 114 -21.37 1.25 -11.67
C ARG A 114 -21.19 0.35 -12.89
N LEU A 115 -20.40 -0.73 -12.72
CA LEU A 115 -20.21 -1.78 -13.72
C LEU A 115 -20.88 -3.07 -13.23
N THR A 116 -21.80 -3.62 -14.02
CA THR A 116 -22.56 -4.83 -13.65
C THR A 116 -22.26 -6.01 -14.56
N ASP A 117 -21.84 -5.76 -15.79
CA ASP A 117 -21.54 -6.76 -16.80
C ASP A 117 -20.04 -6.97 -16.98
N GLY A 118 -19.64 -8.22 -17.25
CA GLY A 118 -18.23 -8.58 -17.43
C GLY A 118 -17.58 -7.95 -18.67
N TYR A 119 -18.35 -7.69 -19.73
CA TYR A 119 -17.87 -7.00 -20.93
C TYR A 119 -17.63 -5.52 -20.64
N ASP A 120 -18.57 -4.86 -19.93
CA ASP A 120 -18.44 -3.46 -19.54
C ASP A 120 -17.21 -3.26 -18.63
N ILE A 121 -16.94 -4.22 -17.72
CA ILE A 121 -15.76 -4.21 -16.86
C ILE A 121 -14.49 -4.29 -17.71
N GLN A 122 -14.44 -5.22 -18.65
CA GLN A 122 -13.27 -5.38 -19.53
C GLN A 122 -13.05 -4.15 -20.41
N ASP A 123 -14.09 -3.60 -20.99
CA ASP A 123 -14.02 -2.40 -21.83
C ASP A 123 -13.58 -1.17 -21.02
N ALA A 124 -14.08 -1.02 -19.80
CA ALA A 124 -13.66 0.06 -18.90
C ALA A 124 -12.17 -0.04 -18.53
N ILE A 125 -11.67 -1.26 -18.27
CA ILE A 125 -10.25 -1.51 -17.97
C ILE A 125 -9.40 -1.20 -19.21
N ASN A 126 -9.77 -1.72 -20.38
CA ASN A 126 -9.05 -1.45 -21.63
C ASN A 126 -9.01 0.05 -21.93
N SER A 127 -10.13 0.73 -21.74
CA SER A 127 -10.21 2.18 -21.94
C SER A 127 -9.35 2.95 -20.95
N ALA A 128 -9.32 2.53 -19.67
CA ALA A 128 -8.48 3.17 -18.66
C ALA A 128 -6.99 3.04 -19.00
N TYR A 129 -6.52 1.86 -19.36
CA TYR A 129 -5.11 1.64 -19.74
C TYR A 129 -4.72 2.25 -21.10
N SER A 130 -5.69 2.48 -21.99
CA SER A 130 -5.44 3.13 -23.28
C SER A 130 -5.44 4.66 -23.18
N ASN A 131 -6.29 5.23 -22.35
CA ASN A 131 -6.45 6.69 -22.20
C ASN A 131 -5.52 7.28 -21.14
N TYR A 132 -5.22 6.50 -20.10
CA TYR A 132 -4.29 6.82 -19.03
C TYR A 132 -3.14 5.80 -19.06
N SER A 133 -2.12 5.98 -18.28
CA SER A 133 -1.06 4.99 -18.16
C SER A 133 -1.43 3.89 -17.16
N ILE A 134 -0.64 2.81 -17.13
CA ILE A 134 -0.72 1.81 -16.07
C ILE A 134 -0.51 2.46 -14.69
N GLU A 135 0.38 3.46 -14.63
CA GLU A 135 0.71 4.23 -13.43
C GLU A 135 -0.49 5.03 -12.89
N ASP A 136 -1.41 5.44 -13.77
CA ASP A 136 -2.57 6.27 -13.45
C ASP A 136 -3.86 5.47 -13.15
N THR A 137 -3.78 4.14 -13.17
CA THR A 137 -4.94 3.25 -12.98
C THR A 137 -4.68 2.24 -11.88
N ALA A 138 -5.60 2.12 -10.92
CA ALA A 138 -5.51 1.15 -9.84
C ALA A 138 -6.81 0.39 -9.57
N PHE A 139 -6.68 -0.90 -9.21
CA PHE A 139 -7.76 -1.69 -8.62
C PHE A 139 -7.59 -1.74 -7.11
N ILE A 140 -8.60 -1.35 -6.35
CA ILE A 140 -8.60 -1.39 -4.90
C ILE A 140 -9.51 -2.50 -4.40
N VAL A 141 -8.93 -3.42 -3.64
CA VAL A 141 -9.62 -4.59 -3.09
C VAL A 141 -9.35 -4.75 -1.59
N ARG A 142 -10.09 -5.65 -0.93
CA ARG A 142 -9.98 -5.81 0.52
C ARG A 142 -8.86 -6.76 0.96
N SER A 143 -8.47 -7.75 0.14
CA SER A 143 -7.50 -8.77 0.54
C SER A 143 -6.37 -8.97 -0.47
N ASN A 144 -5.20 -9.43 -0.01
CA ASN A 144 -4.08 -9.80 -0.88
C ASN A 144 -4.45 -10.93 -1.85
N LYS A 145 -5.24 -11.90 -1.39
CA LYS A 145 -5.76 -12.96 -2.26
C LYS A 145 -6.51 -12.39 -3.45
N ARG A 146 -7.40 -11.42 -3.19
CA ARG A 146 -8.19 -10.79 -4.26
C ARG A 146 -7.32 -9.91 -5.16
N ALA A 147 -6.35 -9.19 -4.57
CA ALA A 147 -5.36 -8.42 -5.34
C ALA A 147 -4.56 -9.33 -6.28
N ASN A 148 -4.07 -10.47 -5.80
CA ASN A 148 -3.32 -11.43 -6.62
C ASN A 148 -4.16 -11.95 -7.80
N GLN A 149 -5.47 -12.23 -7.59
CA GLN A 149 -6.38 -12.68 -8.66
C GLN A 149 -6.56 -11.61 -9.74
N TYR A 150 -6.79 -10.35 -9.36
CA TYR A 150 -6.90 -9.24 -10.32
C TYR A 150 -5.57 -8.97 -11.02
N ASN A 151 -4.47 -8.95 -10.30
CA ASN A 151 -3.14 -8.78 -10.89
C ASN A 151 -2.86 -9.81 -11.98
N GLN A 152 -3.19 -11.09 -11.73
CA GLN A 152 -3.03 -12.14 -12.71
C GLN A 152 -3.97 -11.96 -13.91
N GLN A 153 -5.24 -11.62 -13.68
CA GLN A 153 -6.20 -11.38 -14.77
C GLN A 153 -5.82 -10.16 -15.63
N ILE A 154 -5.39 -9.08 -15.01
CA ILE A 154 -4.94 -7.88 -15.72
C ILE A 154 -3.72 -8.21 -16.57
N ARG A 155 -2.71 -8.89 -16.00
CA ARG A 155 -1.51 -9.28 -16.74
C ARG A 155 -1.83 -10.16 -17.94
N THR A 156 -2.64 -11.20 -17.76
CA THR A 156 -2.91 -12.18 -18.84
C THR A 156 -3.93 -11.71 -19.86
N ARG A 157 -4.97 -10.96 -19.45
CA ARG A 157 -6.09 -10.61 -20.36
C ARG A 157 -5.99 -9.22 -20.96
N ILE A 158 -5.31 -8.31 -20.29
CA ILE A 158 -5.22 -6.90 -20.71
C ILE A 158 -3.83 -6.58 -21.24
N LEU A 159 -2.78 -7.10 -20.58
CA LEU A 159 -1.39 -6.77 -20.89
C LEU A 159 -0.67 -7.88 -21.69
N ASP A 160 -1.35 -8.98 -22.02
CA ASP A 160 -0.81 -10.14 -22.75
C ASP A 160 0.50 -10.69 -22.16
N LYS A 161 0.60 -10.70 -20.81
CA LYS A 161 1.77 -11.16 -20.06
C LYS A 161 1.47 -12.49 -19.36
N GLU A 162 1.96 -13.59 -19.91
CA GLU A 162 1.73 -14.95 -19.36
C GLU A 162 2.86 -15.45 -18.47
N SER A 163 4.09 -14.92 -18.64
CA SER A 163 5.25 -15.36 -17.84
C SER A 163 5.15 -14.87 -16.39
N GLU A 164 5.86 -15.55 -15.50
CA GLU A 164 5.87 -15.25 -14.06
C GLU A 164 6.28 -13.79 -13.77
N LEU A 165 7.24 -13.26 -14.54
CA LEU A 165 7.67 -11.86 -14.54
C LEU A 165 8.01 -11.46 -15.98
N SER A 166 7.69 -10.24 -16.38
CA SER A 166 7.96 -9.70 -17.71
C SER A 166 8.53 -8.29 -17.64
N THR A 167 9.30 -7.92 -18.66
CA THR A 167 9.66 -6.51 -18.89
C THR A 167 8.41 -5.65 -18.99
N GLY A 168 8.44 -4.44 -18.41
CA GLY A 168 7.30 -3.54 -18.28
C GLY A 168 6.28 -3.96 -17.23
N ASP A 169 6.60 -4.93 -16.35
CA ASP A 169 5.77 -5.18 -15.17
C ASP A 169 5.97 -4.09 -14.12
N PHE A 170 4.86 -3.69 -13.51
CA PHE A 170 4.83 -2.77 -12.39
C PHE A 170 4.65 -3.55 -11.09
N LEU A 171 5.55 -3.29 -10.16
CA LEU A 171 5.61 -3.99 -8.88
C LEU A 171 5.64 -2.97 -7.73
N MET A 172 4.95 -3.27 -6.66
CA MET A 172 5.05 -2.54 -5.39
C MET A 172 6.03 -3.25 -4.48
N VAL A 173 6.99 -2.53 -3.94
CA VAL A 173 7.88 -3.01 -2.88
C VAL A 173 7.06 -3.14 -1.58
N VAL A 174 7.19 -4.27 -0.89
CA VAL A 174 6.37 -4.56 0.30
C VAL A 174 7.16 -4.58 1.61
N LYS A 175 8.45 -4.26 1.55
CA LYS A 175 9.33 -4.14 2.71
C LYS A 175 10.43 -3.13 2.44
N ASN A 176 10.71 -2.24 3.39
CA ASN A 176 11.82 -1.29 3.27
C ASN A 176 13.14 -1.99 2.97
N ASN A 177 13.93 -1.42 2.06
CA ASN A 177 15.24 -1.92 1.70
C ASN A 177 16.27 -0.78 1.68
N TYR A 178 17.35 -0.96 2.46
CA TYR A 178 18.43 0.01 2.64
C TYR A 178 19.75 -0.45 2.00
N PHE A 179 19.70 -1.52 1.19
CA PHE A 179 20.89 -2.16 0.61
C PHE A 179 21.21 -1.66 -0.79
N TRP A 180 20.20 -1.51 -1.64
CA TRP A 180 20.40 -1.27 -3.08
C TRP A 180 20.68 0.19 -3.43
N LEU A 181 20.24 1.15 -2.62
CA LEU A 181 20.46 2.58 -2.82
C LEU A 181 21.37 3.14 -1.74
N LYS A 182 22.09 4.20 -2.07
CA LYS A 182 22.92 4.97 -1.14
C LYS A 182 22.09 6.13 -0.60
N GLU A 183 22.40 6.61 0.58
CA GLU A 183 21.78 7.81 1.18
C GLU A 183 21.92 9.06 0.30
N THR A 184 22.91 9.09 -0.60
CA THR A 184 23.17 10.19 -1.56
C THR A 184 22.32 10.10 -2.82
N ASP A 185 21.63 8.97 -3.07
CA ASP A 185 20.72 8.79 -4.19
C ASP A 185 19.43 9.60 -3.96
N GLU A 186 18.66 9.89 -5.00
CA GLU A 186 17.45 10.71 -4.89
C GLU A 186 16.45 10.11 -3.89
N ALA A 187 16.21 8.80 -3.95
CA ALA A 187 15.31 8.11 -3.04
C ALA A 187 15.95 7.80 -1.68
N GLY A 188 17.29 7.74 -1.58
CA GLY A 188 18.04 7.41 -0.37
C GLY A 188 17.92 5.95 0.08
N PHE A 189 16.73 5.36 0.00
CA PHE A 189 16.41 3.96 0.24
C PHE A 189 15.14 3.59 -0.52
N ILE A 190 14.80 2.30 -0.60
CA ILE A 190 13.57 1.83 -1.23
C ILE A 190 12.53 1.57 -0.14
N ALA A 191 11.44 2.32 -0.17
CA ALA A 191 10.40 2.25 0.85
C ALA A 191 9.34 1.17 0.55
N ASN A 192 8.72 0.66 1.61
CA ASN A 192 7.48 -0.12 1.49
C ASN A 192 6.36 0.77 0.92
N GLY A 193 5.86 0.41 -0.24
CA GLY A 193 4.86 1.17 -1.02
C GLY A 193 5.42 1.77 -2.30
N ASP A 194 6.75 1.89 -2.45
CA ASP A 194 7.36 2.37 -3.69
C ASP A 194 6.99 1.47 -4.87
N ILE A 195 6.69 2.09 -6.00
CA ILE A 195 6.39 1.39 -7.26
C ILE A 195 7.65 1.35 -8.12
N ILE A 196 7.95 0.18 -8.64
CA ILE A 196 9.05 -0.07 -9.56
C ILE A 196 8.55 -0.66 -10.87
N GLU A 197 9.19 -0.32 -11.97
CA GLU A 197 9.00 -0.92 -13.28
C GLU A 197 10.18 -1.81 -13.62
N VAL A 198 9.91 -3.01 -14.12
CA VAL A 198 10.94 -3.93 -14.64
C VAL A 198 11.31 -3.51 -16.04
N LEU A 199 12.50 -2.92 -16.22
CA LEU A 199 13.01 -2.50 -17.53
C LEU A 199 13.66 -3.66 -18.31
N GLU A 200 14.33 -4.57 -17.60
CA GLU A 200 15.02 -5.71 -18.17
C GLU A 200 15.00 -6.89 -17.20
N LEU A 201 14.75 -8.08 -17.71
CA LEU A 201 14.82 -9.35 -16.96
C LEU A 201 16.03 -10.14 -17.45
N PHE A 202 17.07 -10.26 -16.62
CA PHE A 202 18.29 -10.99 -16.98
C PHE A 202 18.14 -12.51 -16.80
N GLY A 203 17.35 -12.92 -15.82
CA GLY A 203 17.06 -14.34 -15.57
C GLY A 203 16.35 -14.59 -14.25
N ILE A 204 15.76 -15.79 -14.15
CA ILE A 204 15.13 -16.32 -12.95
C ILE A 204 15.94 -17.51 -12.47
N MET A 205 16.14 -17.63 -11.16
CA MET A 205 16.89 -18.70 -10.52
C MET A 205 16.27 -19.14 -9.21
N GLU A 206 16.47 -20.41 -8.87
CA GLU A 206 16.12 -20.95 -7.54
C GLU A 206 17.38 -21.10 -6.71
N LEU A 207 17.40 -20.46 -5.54
CA LEU A 207 18.50 -20.49 -4.59
C LEU A 207 17.96 -20.40 -3.16
N TYR A 208 18.60 -21.08 -2.20
CA TYR A 208 18.19 -21.08 -0.80
C TYR A 208 16.73 -21.53 -0.56
N GLY A 209 16.16 -22.31 -1.51
CA GLY A 209 14.76 -22.74 -1.46
C GLY A 209 13.75 -21.63 -1.73
N PHE A 210 14.18 -20.57 -2.39
CA PHE A 210 13.38 -19.44 -2.89
C PHE A 210 13.66 -19.15 -4.35
N LYS A 211 12.74 -18.47 -5.01
CA LYS A 211 12.85 -18.06 -6.39
C LYS A 211 13.21 -16.57 -6.49
N PHE A 212 14.25 -16.27 -7.26
CA PHE A 212 14.76 -14.91 -7.45
C PHE A 212 14.78 -14.54 -8.93
N ALA A 213 14.61 -13.25 -9.20
CA ALA A 213 14.83 -12.68 -10.54
C ALA A 213 15.89 -11.58 -10.47
N LYS A 214 16.92 -11.68 -11.33
CA LYS A 214 17.86 -10.58 -11.55
C LYS A 214 17.28 -9.67 -12.61
N VAL A 215 17.11 -8.40 -12.28
CA VAL A 215 16.41 -7.41 -13.10
C VAL A 215 17.12 -6.06 -13.09
N LYS A 216 16.84 -5.24 -14.11
CA LYS A 216 17.06 -3.80 -14.07
C LYS A 216 15.71 -3.11 -13.88
N ILE A 217 15.64 -2.19 -12.94
CA ILE A 217 14.41 -1.50 -12.57
C ILE A 217 14.53 0.02 -12.66
N ARG A 218 13.38 0.68 -12.78
CA ARG A 218 13.16 2.12 -12.59
C ARG A 218 12.23 2.31 -11.40
N MET A 219 12.51 3.29 -10.56
CA MET A 219 11.58 3.74 -9.52
C MET A 219 10.60 4.75 -10.12
N VAL A 220 9.30 4.50 -10.01
CA VAL A 220 8.27 5.29 -10.71
C VAL A 220 8.14 6.68 -10.09
N ASP A 221 8.13 6.77 -8.77
CA ASP A 221 7.95 8.03 -8.04
C ASP A 221 9.22 8.90 -7.95
N TYR A 222 10.36 8.38 -8.46
CA TYR A 222 11.65 9.06 -8.44
C TYR A 222 12.24 9.16 -9.85
N PRO A 223 11.74 10.09 -10.68
CA PRO A 223 12.06 10.14 -12.12
C PRO A 223 13.53 10.44 -12.42
N ASN A 224 14.26 11.08 -11.50
CA ASN A 224 15.69 11.36 -11.65
C ASN A 224 16.58 10.24 -11.07
N GLN A 225 16.00 9.25 -10.37
CA GLN A 225 16.74 8.08 -9.91
C GLN A 225 17.18 7.25 -11.12
N ILE A 226 18.49 7.11 -11.29
CA ILE A 226 19.05 6.32 -12.40
C ILE A 226 18.59 4.86 -12.24
N PRO A 227 18.07 4.23 -13.32
CA PRO A 227 17.75 2.80 -13.30
C PRO A 227 18.94 1.93 -12.89
N PHE A 228 18.72 0.95 -12.05
CA PHE A 228 19.76 0.10 -11.48
C PHE A 228 19.39 -1.38 -11.49
N GLU A 229 20.41 -2.23 -11.39
CA GLU A 229 20.23 -3.68 -11.27
C GLU A 229 19.95 -4.06 -9.82
N THR A 230 19.04 -5.02 -9.64
CA THR A 230 18.67 -5.55 -8.32
C THR A 230 18.18 -6.99 -8.43
N ILE A 231 17.91 -7.61 -7.30
CA ILE A 231 17.31 -8.93 -7.19
C ILE A 231 15.91 -8.80 -6.59
N LEU A 232 14.93 -9.42 -7.22
CA LEU A 232 13.56 -9.55 -6.72
C LEU A 232 13.37 -10.94 -6.12
N LEU A 233 12.61 -11.02 -5.03
CA LEU A 233 12.14 -12.26 -4.44
C LEU A 233 10.74 -12.57 -4.98
N LEU A 234 10.62 -13.57 -5.85
CA LEU A 234 9.38 -13.86 -6.58
C LEU A 234 8.32 -14.57 -5.71
N ASP A 235 8.73 -15.31 -4.68
CA ASP A 235 7.79 -16.01 -3.77
C ASP A 235 6.78 -15.05 -3.13
N THR A 236 7.15 -13.78 -2.94
CA THR A 236 6.24 -12.79 -2.36
C THR A 236 5.15 -12.32 -3.33
N ILE A 237 5.35 -12.46 -4.64
CA ILE A 237 4.42 -11.95 -5.67
C ILE A 237 3.04 -12.60 -5.53
N THR A 238 3.00 -13.92 -5.35
CA THR A 238 1.75 -14.70 -5.28
C THR A 238 1.30 -15.01 -3.86
N SER A 239 2.12 -14.74 -2.87
CA SER A 239 1.80 -14.96 -1.45
C SER A 239 0.56 -14.17 -1.03
N GLU A 240 -0.29 -14.75 -0.17
CA GLU A 240 -1.39 -14.02 0.48
C GLU A 240 -0.90 -13.18 1.68
N SER A 241 0.31 -13.44 2.19
CA SER A 241 0.95 -12.63 3.23
C SER A 241 1.40 -11.27 2.67
N PRO A 242 1.45 -10.22 3.50
CA PRO A 242 1.91 -8.89 3.06
C PRO A 242 3.36 -8.87 2.56
N SER A 243 4.23 -9.68 3.17
CA SER A 243 5.66 -9.88 2.84
C SER A 243 6.05 -11.29 3.26
N LEU A 244 7.33 -11.67 3.22
CA LEU A 244 7.78 -12.92 3.85
C LEU A 244 7.35 -12.96 5.31
N THR A 245 6.84 -14.12 5.73
CA THR A 245 6.58 -14.39 7.14
C THR A 245 7.89 -14.44 7.94
N TYR A 246 7.78 -14.36 9.26
CA TYR A 246 8.95 -14.51 10.13
C TYR A 246 9.68 -15.85 9.90
N GLU A 247 8.93 -16.94 9.75
CA GLU A 247 9.48 -18.28 9.50
C GLU A 247 10.22 -18.36 8.17
N GLU A 248 9.64 -17.83 7.10
CA GLU A 248 10.27 -17.76 5.77
C GLU A 248 11.52 -16.88 5.78
N SER A 249 11.45 -15.71 6.44
CA SER A 249 12.59 -14.79 6.59
C SER A 249 13.73 -15.45 7.36
N ASN A 250 13.41 -16.19 8.44
CA ASN A 250 14.40 -16.92 9.20
C ASN A 250 14.98 -18.09 8.40
N ARG A 251 14.16 -18.81 7.62
CA ARG A 251 14.63 -19.87 6.71
C ARG A 251 15.64 -19.31 5.71
N LEU A 252 15.31 -18.20 5.04
CA LEU A 252 16.22 -17.53 4.11
C LEU A 252 17.56 -17.16 4.80
N TYR A 253 17.46 -16.57 6.01
CA TYR A 253 18.65 -16.21 6.79
C TYR A 253 19.53 -17.42 7.10
N GLN A 254 18.94 -18.55 7.52
CA GLN A 254 19.69 -19.77 7.86
C GLN A 254 20.32 -20.40 6.61
N GLU A 255 19.62 -20.40 5.48
CA GLU A 255 20.16 -20.97 4.23
C GLU A 255 21.34 -20.12 3.71
N VAL A 256 21.20 -18.79 3.69
CA VAL A 256 22.30 -17.88 3.29
C VAL A 256 23.50 -17.98 4.26
N MET A 257 23.23 -18.19 5.55
CA MET A 257 24.31 -18.32 6.56
C MET A 257 25.22 -19.52 6.29
N LYS A 258 24.73 -20.59 5.65
CA LYS A 258 25.54 -21.77 5.31
C LYS A 258 26.70 -21.44 4.38
N ASP A 259 26.55 -20.49 3.47
CA ASP A 259 27.63 -20.07 2.56
C ASP A 259 28.82 -19.43 3.31
N TYR A 260 28.61 -19.01 4.54
CA TYR A 260 29.60 -18.33 5.38
C TYR A 260 30.05 -19.16 6.59
N GLU A 261 29.86 -20.49 6.57
CA GLU A 261 30.26 -21.37 7.69
C GLU A 261 31.76 -21.32 8.00
N ASN A 262 32.58 -21.01 6.99
CA ASN A 262 34.04 -20.90 7.13
C ASN A 262 34.50 -19.61 7.84
N GLU A 263 33.60 -18.65 8.06
CA GLU A 263 33.94 -17.42 8.79
C GLU A 263 34.19 -17.71 10.29
N THR A 264 35.20 -17.12 10.83
CA THR A 264 35.75 -17.46 12.16
C THR A 264 34.86 -17.08 13.33
N THR A 265 33.97 -16.09 13.17
CA THR A 265 33.10 -15.61 14.25
C THR A 265 31.63 -15.47 13.78
N LYS A 266 30.67 -15.68 14.71
CA LYS A 266 29.26 -15.46 14.46
C LYS A 266 28.96 -14.03 13.96
N TYR A 267 29.68 -13.04 14.49
CA TYR A 267 29.53 -11.64 14.09
C TYR A 267 29.91 -11.43 12.62
N LYS A 268 31.04 -11.98 12.16
CA LYS A 268 31.46 -11.88 10.76
C LYS A 268 30.47 -12.59 9.83
N ARG A 269 29.97 -13.77 10.20
CA ARG A 269 28.92 -14.47 9.44
C ARG A 269 27.69 -13.59 9.27
N PHE A 270 27.22 -12.99 10.37
CA PHE A 270 26.08 -12.09 10.35
C PHE A 270 26.30 -10.87 9.44
N GLN A 271 27.49 -10.26 9.47
CA GLN A 271 27.82 -9.15 8.57
C GLN A 271 27.79 -9.59 7.10
N LYS A 272 28.34 -10.79 6.80
CA LYS A 272 28.31 -11.34 5.44
C LYS A 272 26.90 -11.63 4.93
N VAL A 273 26.01 -12.13 5.78
CA VAL A 273 24.61 -12.30 5.43
C VAL A 273 23.96 -10.95 5.13
N LYS A 274 24.22 -9.92 5.93
CA LYS A 274 23.70 -8.57 5.67
C LYS A 274 24.22 -7.94 4.36
N GLU A 275 25.39 -8.35 3.89
CA GLU A 275 25.99 -7.90 2.62
C GLU A 275 25.57 -8.78 1.43
N ASN A 276 24.82 -9.88 1.65
CA ASN A 276 24.42 -10.80 0.60
C ASN A 276 23.24 -10.22 -0.20
N GLU A 277 23.38 -10.20 -1.53
CA GLU A 277 22.39 -9.61 -2.44
C GLU A 277 21.04 -10.37 -2.44
N PHE A 278 21.05 -11.70 -2.27
CA PHE A 278 19.83 -12.50 -2.23
C PHE A 278 19.10 -12.36 -0.90
N PHE A 279 19.83 -12.20 0.21
CA PHE A 279 19.22 -11.87 1.50
C PHE A 279 18.54 -10.49 1.47
N ASN A 280 19.11 -9.57 0.70
CA ASN A 280 18.59 -8.23 0.49
C ASN A 280 17.70 -8.09 -0.75
N ALA A 281 17.26 -9.19 -1.35
CA ALA A 281 16.34 -9.16 -2.48
C ALA A 281 15.07 -8.35 -2.14
N LEU A 282 14.60 -7.57 -3.11
CA LEU A 282 13.38 -6.79 -2.94
C LEU A 282 12.18 -7.72 -2.85
N GLN A 283 11.42 -7.61 -1.79
CA GLN A 283 10.14 -8.28 -1.62
C GLN A 283 9.07 -7.45 -2.35
N VAL A 284 8.40 -8.04 -3.31
CA VAL A 284 7.53 -7.30 -4.24
C VAL A 284 6.20 -8.01 -4.48
N LYS A 285 5.19 -7.24 -4.88
CA LYS A 285 3.91 -7.71 -5.41
C LYS A 285 3.57 -6.94 -6.69
N PHE A 286 2.76 -7.51 -7.58
CA PHE A 286 2.21 -6.73 -8.68
C PHE A 286 1.38 -5.56 -8.15
N SER A 287 1.44 -4.41 -8.83
CA SER A 287 0.82 -3.16 -8.39
C SER A 287 -0.42 -2.75 -9.18
N TYR A 288 -0.90 -3.57 -10.11
CA TYR A 288 -2.14 -3.27 -10.88
C TYR A 288 -3.38 -3.31 -9.99
N ALA A 289 -3.42 -4.26 -9.05
CA ALA A 289 -4.43 -4.35 -8.02
C ALA A 289 -3.77 -4.44 -6.64
N ILE A 290 -4.24 -3.60 -5.72
CA ILE A 290 -3.66 -3.44 -4.38
C ILE A 290 -4.74 -3.44 -3.31
N THR A 291 -4.36 -3.73 -2.08
CA THR A 291 -5.29 -3.61 -0.96
C THR A 291 -5.49 -2.14 -0.59
N CYS A 292 -6.66 -1.81 -0.05
CA CYS A 292 -6.99 -0.45 0.36
C CYS A 292 -5.96 0.14 1.36
N HIS A 293 -5.43 -0.67 2.29
CA HIS A 293 -4.34 -0.22 3.18
C HIS A 293 -3.08 0.20 2.41
N LYS A 294 -2.75 -0.53 1.34
CA LYS A 294 -1.59 -0.21 0.49
C LYS A 294 -1.82 0.98 -0.43
N SER A 295 -3.08 1.34 -0.70
CA SER A 295 -3.43 2.51 -1.50
C SER A 295 -3.38 3.83 -0.71
N GLN A 296 -3.25 3.78 0.61
CA GLN A 296 -3.15 5.00 1.43
C GLN A 296 -1.90 5.80 1.05
N GLY A 297 -2.09 7.11 0.87
CA GLY A 297 -1.05 8.01 0.36
C GLY A 297 -0.99 8.11 -1.17
N GLY A 298 -1.43 7.08 -1.92
CA GLY A 298 -1.52 7.09 -3.37
C GLY A 298 -2.81 7.74 -3.89
N GLN A 299 -2.79 8.18 -5.14
CA GLN A 299 -3.96 8.66 -5.89
C GLN A 299 -3.77 8.35 -7.37
N TRP A 300 -4.86 7.95 -8.05
CA TRP A 300 -4.86 7.56 -9.46
C TRP A 300 -5.97 8.29 -10.21
N ASN A 301 -5.74 8.55 -11.49
CA ASN A 301 -6.77 9.17 -12.32
C ASN A 301 -7.99 8.27 -12.46
N THR A 302 -7.77 6.96 -12.57
CA THR A 302 -8.85 5.97 -12.63
C THR A 302 -8.71 4.93 -11.53
N VAL A 303 -9.77 4.73 -10.77
CA VAL A 303 -9.83 3.70 -9.72
C VAL A 303 -11.00 2.77 -9.93
N PHE A 304 -10.73 1.47 -9.83
CA PHE A 304 -11.74 0.42 -9.78
C PHE A 304 -11.84 -0.12 -8.36
N ILE A 305 -13.05 -0.16 -7.82
CA ILE A 305 -13.31 -0.71 -6.48
C ILE A 305 -14.23 -1.92 -6.63
N GLU A 306 -13.80 -3.06 -6.09
CA GLU A 306 -14.64 -4.24 -5.99
C GLU A 306 -15.34 -4.27 -4.64
N GLN A 307 -16.66 -4.52 -4.65
CA GLN A 307 -17.44 -4.78 -3.43
C GLN A 307 -16.89 -6.01 -2.71
N PRO A 308 -16.37 -5.88 -1.50
CA PRO A 308 -15.92 -7.02 -0.74
C PRO A 308 -17.09 -7.85 -0.22
N TYR A 309 -16.84 -9.14 0.08
CA TYR A 309 -17.78 -9.94 0.82
C TYR A 309 -17.90 -9.43 2.27
N LEU A 310 -19.14 -9.15 2.71
CA LEU A 310 -19.46 -8.57 4.02
C LEU A 310 -20.38 -9.54 4.81
N PRO A 311 -19.82 -10.53 5.50
CA PRO A 311 -20.62 -11.49 6.26
C PRO A 311 -21.37 -10.86 7.44
N GLU A 312 -20.83 -9.78 8.01
CA GLU A 312 -21.38 -9.06 9.16
C GLU A 312 -22.17 -7.81 8.78
N GLY A 313 -22.42 -7.62 7.46
CA GLY A 313 -23.05 -6.41 6.96
C GLY A 313 -22.15 -5.19 6.94
N ILE A 314 -22.76 -4.02 6.77
CA ILE A 314 -22.04 -2.72 6.77
C ILE A 314 -21.76 -2.33 8.23
N ASN A 315 -20.51 -2.04 8.53
CA ASN A 315 -20.03 -1.58 9.82
C ASN A 315 -19.03 -0.42 9.65
N ARG A 316 -18.57 0.15 10.75
CA ARG A 316 -17.61 1.26 10.78
C ARG A 316 -16.35 0.99 9.95
N ASP A 317 -15.79 -0.21 10.06
CA ASP A 317 -14.56 -0.57 9.34
C ASP A 317 -14.78 -0.65 7.84
N TYR A 318 -15.95 -1.14 7.40
CA TYR A 318 -16.31 -1.14 5.99
C TYR A 318 -16.50 0.28 5.46
N VAL A 319 -17.18 1.16 6.19
CA VAL A 319 -17.39 2.56 5.78
C VAL A 319 -16.04 3.30 5.68
N ARG A 320 -15.14 3.10 6.63
CA ARG A 320 -13.77 3.62 6.56
C ARG A 320 -12.98 3.06 5.38
N TRP A 321 -13.12 1.77 5.13
CA TRP A 321 -12.50 1.12 3.97
C TRP A 321 -13.01 1.73 2.67
N LEU A 322 -14.33 1.89 2.53
CA LEU A 322 -14.96 2.44 1.35
C LEU A 322 -14.58 3.91 1.13
N TYR A 323 -14.64 4.72 2.18
CA TYR A 323 -14.18 6.11 2.15
C TYR A 323 -12.71 6.22 1.71
N THR A 324 -11.84 5.41 2.32
CA THR A 324 -10.42 5.38 1.95
C THR A 324 -10.25 5.01 0.47
N ALA A 325 -10.95 4.00 -0.02
CA ALA A 325 -10.86 3.52 -1.40
C ALA A 325 -11.35 4.56 -2.41
N ILE A 326 -12.52 5.17 -2.17
CA ILE A 326 -13.14 6.18 -3.06
C ILE A 326 -12.22 7.41 -3.19
N THR A 327 -11.67 7.88 -2.09
CA THR A 327 -10.80 9.06 -2.06
C THR A 327 -9.45 8.87 -2.75
N ARG A 328 -9.18 7.68 -3.30
CA ARG A 328 -7.99 7.43 -4.15
C ARG A 328 -8.20 7.86 -5.60
N ALA A 329 -9.46 7.96 -6.07
CA ALA A 329 -9.77 8.37 -7.43
C ALA A 329 -9.70 9.91 -7.58
N LYS A 330 -9.09 10.37 -8.69
CA LYS A 330 -9.05 11.78 -9.09
C LYS A 330 -10.15 12.10 -10.10
N ASP A 331 -10.22 11.34 -11.21
CA ASP A 331 -11.05 11.66 -12.37
C ASP A 331 -12.18 10.66 -12.57
N LYS A 332 -11.93 9.37 -12.36
CA LYS A 332 -12.89 8.30 -12.62
C LYS A 332 -12.89 7.25 -11.53
N LEU A 333 -14.08 6.89 -11.09
CA LEU A 333 -14.32 5.81 -10.15
C LEU A 333 -15.27 4.79 -10.73
N TYR A 334 -14.85 3.54 -10.79
CA TYR A 334 -15.66 2.41 -11.22
C TYR A 334 -15.98 1.49 -10.05
N LEU A 335 -17.27 1.17 -9.88
CA LEU A 335 -17.79 0.31 -8.82
C LEU A 335 -18.15 -1.06 -9.41
N ILE A 336 -17.49 -2.13 -8.96
CA ILE A 336 -17.65 -3.50 -9.48
C ILE A 336 -18.31 -4.39 -8.43
N GLY A 337 -19.35 -5.13 -8.82
CA GLY A 337 -19.98 -6.14 -7.97
C GLY A 337 -20.85 -5.58 -6.84
N PHE A 338 -21.11 -4.28 -6.81
CA PHE A 338 -22.03 -3.67 -5.85
C PHE A 338 -23.46 -4.01 -6.22
N LYS A 339 -24.24 -4.48 -5.25
CA LYS A 339 -25.65 -4.82 -5.43
C LYS A 339 -26.51 -3.55 -5.58
N GLU A 340 -27.74 -3.73 -6.10
CA GLU A 340 -28.71 -2.65 -6.32
C GLU A 340 -29.01 -1.85 -5.05
N GLU A 341 -29.15 -2.54 -3.93
CA GLU A 341 -29.43 -1.94 -2.60
C GLU A 341 -28.43 -0.87 -2.14
N TYR A 342 -27.22 -0.84 -2.73
CA TYR A 342 -26.20 0.17 -2.43
C TYR A 342 -26.33 1.45 -3.26
N PHE A 343 -27.40 1.62 -4.04
CA PHE A 343 -27.57 2.79 -4.89
C PHE A 343 -28.92 3.46 -4.64
N GLU A 344 -28.92 4.81 -4.68
CA GLU A 344 -30.19 5.57 -4.71
C GLU A 344 -30.94 5.29 -6.02
N GLU A 345 -32.30 5.24 -5.97
CA GLU A 345 -33.18 5.04 -7.12
C GLU A 345 -33.17 6.20 -8.13
#